data_702162fd82fcc635e206dc23e5ebff43
#
_entry.id   702162fd82fcc635e206dc23e5ebff43
#
_cell.length_a   1.000
_cell.length_b   1.000
_cell.length_c   1.000
_cell.angle_alpha   90.00
_cell.angle_beta   90.00
_cell.angle_gamma   90.00
#
_symmetry.space_group_name_H-M   'P 1'
#
loop_
_entity.id
_entity.type
_entity.pdbx_description
1 polymer ?
#
loop_
_entity_poly.entity_id
_entity_poly.type
_entity_poly.pdbx_seq_one_letter_code
_entity_poly.pdbx_strand_id
1 'polypeptide(L)'
;KKNPYGKDGDFITAPNITRIFSEIIAIWIITFWKSIGSPKKINLLELGAGNGEMMKVIIETLENFPEYFNAFNFMIYEKSHFLINQQKRNLDTKKITWIKNIKIINKYPTLYLANEFFDAIPIKQYFKKKEEWFERYVELRKLENAIFKDKKTNIKRVEKKLKFEISKNQNIIEYSPASFDYLRNILSIISKNDGGILIIDYGYLDLKMKETLQAVKNHKFSDVLKNIGDSDITYNINFKLFKKFTNKFKKLSSIITNQKKFLTNLGILQRAEILSKNIPFSKKADLYYRIKRLIDKKQMGELFKVMLIKRKENKFKTGFQID
;
A
#
# COMPACT_ATOMS: atom_id res chain seq x y z
N LYS A 1 -2.93 -21.03 -13.37
CA LYS A 1 -3.34 -19.66 -13.01
C LYS A 1 -2.42 -18.70 -13.74
N LYS A 2 -2.98 -17.72 -14.48
CA LYS A 2 -2.20 -16.65 -15.12
C LYS A 2 -1.50 -15.83 -14.04
N ASN A 3 -0.30 -15.32 -14.35
CA ASN A 3 0.39 -14.36 -13.48
C ASN A 3 -0.41 -13.04 -13.49
N PRO A 4 -0.93 -12.55 -12.36
CA PRO A 4 -1.71 -11.32 -12.34
C PRO A 4 -0.85 -10.05 -12.51
N TYR A 5 0.49 -10.16 -12.38
CA TYR A 5 1.41 -9.03 -12.40
C TYR A 5 2.29 -8.99 -13.66
N GLY A 6 2.60 -7.79 -14.15
CA GLY A 6 3.49 -7.55 -15.28
C GLY A 6 2.75 -7.22 -16.58
N LYS A 7 3.49 -7.17 -17.72
CA LYS A 7 2.95 -6.77 -19.03
C LYS A 7 1.80 -7.67 -19.52
N ASP A 8 1.78 -8.93 -19.10
CA ASP A 8 0.77 -9.94 -19.48
C ASP A 8 -0.28 -10.14 -18.37
N GLY A 9 -0.21 -9.39 -17.28
CA GLY A 9 -1.14 -9.42 -16.15
C GLY A 9 -2.15 -8.27 -16.19
N ASP A 10 -3.19 -8.35 -15.37
CA ASP A 10 -4.23 -7.32 -15.28
C ASP A 10 -3.73 -6.03 -14.60
N PHE A 11 -2.60 -6.08 -13.87
CA PHE A 11 -2.00 -4.95 -13.16
C PHE A 11 -0.56 -4.65 -13.55
N ILE A 12 -0.30 -3.36 -13.76
CA ILE A 12 1.04 -2.79 -13.83
C ILE A 12 1.20 -1.85 -12.64
N THR A 13 1.78 -2.34 -11.55
CA THR A 13 2.05 -1.56 -10.33
C THR A 13 3.20 -0.56 -10.54
N ALA A 14 3.30 0.46 -9.69
CA ALA A 14 4.32 1.50 -9.81
C ALA A 14 5.77 0.96 -9.92
N PRO A 15 6.21 -0.06 -9.16
CA PRO A 15 7.52 -0.69 -9.32
C PRO A 15 7.76 -1.33 -10.70
N ASN A 16 6.70 -1.85 -11.33
CA ASN A 16 6.77 -2.46 -12.65
C ASN A 16 6.69 -1.43 -13.80
N ILE A 17 6.24 -0.20 -13.53
CA ILE A 17 6.24 0.88 -14.52
C ILE A 17 7.66 1.36 -14.78
N THR A 18 8.42 1.64 -13.73
CA THR A 18 9.80 2.10 -13.83
C THR A 18 10.61 1.77 -12.57
N ARG A 19 11.82 1.30 -12.78
CA ARG A 19 12.81 1.05 -11.73
C ARG A 19 13.07 2.29 -10.86
N ILE A 20 12.99 3.51 -11.43
CA ILE A 20 13.23 4.77 -10.72
C ILE A 20 12.32 4.91 -9.50
N PHE A 21 11.06 4.45 -9.57
CA PHE A 21 10.17 4.47 -8.42
C PHE A 21 10.80 3.78 -7.20
N SER A 22 11.26 2.56 -7.38
CA SER A 22 11.86 1.77 -6.30
C SER A 22 13.23 2.30 -5.86
N GLU A 23 14.03 2.87 -6.77
CA GLU A 23 15.30 3.55 -6.44
C GLU A 23 15.06 4.77 -5.53
N ILE A 24 14.06 5.58 -5.84
CA ILE A 24 13.67 6.75 -5.01
C ILE A 24 13.21 6.30 -3.62
N ILE A 25 12.41 5.22 -3.55
CA ILE A 25 11.99 4.63 -2.28
C ILE A 25 13.21 4.11 -1.49
N ALA A 26 14.20 3.49 -2.14
CA ALA A 26 15.42 3.00 -1.47
C ALA A 26 16.20 4.15 -0.81
N ILE A 27 16.38 5.27 -1.50
CA ILE A 27 17.05 6.46 -0.93
C ILE A 27 16.22 7.06 0.20
N TRP A 28 14.89 7.11 0.05
CA TRP A 28 14.00 7.55 1.12
C TRP A 28 14.12 6.66 2.38
N ILE A 29 14.27 5.34 2.21
CA ILE A 29 14.49 4.38 3.32
C ILE A 29 15.75 4.73 4.10
N ILE A 30 16.87 5.05 3.44
CA ILE A 30 18.12 5.48 4.11
C ILE A 30 17.87 6.75 4.94
N THR A 31 17.18 7.73 4.36
CA THR A 31 16.89 8.99 5.06
C THR A 31 15.98 8.79 6.27
N PHE A 32 14.99 7.88 6.16
CA PHE A 32 14.15 7.49 7.27
C PHE A 32 14.95 6.76 8.36
N TRP A 33 15.79 5.80 8.00
CA TRP A 33 16.67 5.09 8.94
C TRP A 33 17.57 6.05 9.73
N LYS A 34 18.16 7.06 9.05
CA LYS A 34 18.91 8.12 9.72
C LYS A 34 18.05 8.90 10.74
N SER A 35 16.79 9.17 10.39
CA SER A 35 15.88 9.94 11.25
C SER A 35 15.46 9.23 12.54
N ILE A 36 15.61 7.93 12.62
CA ILE A 36 15.37 7.13 13.85
C ILE A 36 16.67 6.79 14.61
N GLY A 37 17.75 7.54 14.35
CA GLY A 37 19.03 7.41 15.05
C GLY A 37 19.97 6.35 14.51
N SER A 38 19.83 5.95 13.24
CA SER A 38 20.74 5.01 12.56
C SER A 38 20.96 3.70 13.33
N PRO A 39 19.92 2.96 13.70
CA PRO A 39 20.07 1.76 14.52
C PRO A 39 20.94 0.72 13.80
N LYS A 40 21.81 0.02 14.57
CA LYS A 40 22.69 -1.05 14.03
C LYS A 40 21.93 -2.15 13.30
N LYS A 41 20.66 -2.40 13.67
CA LYS A 41 19.76 -3.33 13.00
C LYS A 41 18.35 -2.77 12.92
N ILE A 42 17.77 -2.88 11.74
CA ILE A 42 16.39 -2.50 11.41
C ILE A 42 15.78 -3.55 10.49
N ASN A 43 14.52 -3.86 10.66
CA ASN A 43 13.80 -4.67 9.69
C ASN A 43 13.19 -3.77 8.61
N LEU A 44 13.40 -4.13 7.34
CA LEU A 44 12.66 -3.59 6.20
C LEU A 44 11.71 -4.68 5.72
N LEU A 45 10.42 -4.48 5.93
CA LEU A 45 9.39 -5.45 5.63
C LEU A 45 8.42 -4.94 4.56
N GLU A 46 8.44 -5.57 3.40
CA GLU A 46 7.43 -5.35 2.35
C GLU A 46 6.21 -6.24 2.58
N LEU A 47 5.02 -5.62 2.55
CA LEU A 47 3.73 -6.30 2.66
C LEU A 47 3.16 -6.55 1.28
N GLY A 48 3.02 -7.82 0.86
CA GLY A 48 2.46 -8.17 -0.45
C GLY A 48 3.35 -7.74 -1.60
N ALA A 49 4.55 -8.29 -1.70
CA ALA A 49 5.57 -7.86 -2.66
C ALA A 49 5.27 -8.19 -4.15
N GLY A 50 4.09 -8.75 -4.47
CA GLY A 50 3.73 -9.14 -5.83
C GLY A 50 4.78 -10.07 -6.44
N ASN A 51 5.41 -9.65 -7.54
CA ASN A 51 6.51 -10.41 -8.18
C ASN A 51 7.89 -10.16 -7.52
N GLY A 52 7.98 -9.30 -6.50
CA GLY A 52 9.21 -8.98 -5.78
C GLY A 52 10.05 -7.85 -6.40
N GLU A 53 9.57 -7.17 -7.44
CA GLU A 53 10.35 -6.18 -8.20
C GLU A 53 10.77 -4.98 -7.32
N MET A 54 9.90 -4.48 -6.44
CA MET A 54 10.24 -3.35 -5.58
C MET A 54 11.36 -3.72 -4.60
N MET A 55 11.24 -4.84 -3.90
CA MET A 55 12.27 -5.30 -2.96
C MET A 55 13.59 -5.57 -3.67
N LYS A 56 13.57 -6.15 -4.88
CA LYS A 56 14.76 -6.38 -5.71
C LYS A 56 15.53 -5.09 -5.94
N VAL A 57 14.86 -4.09 -6.49
CA VAL A 57 15.49 -2.79 -6.82
C VAL A 57 15.94 -2.06 -5.57
N ILE A 58 15.20 -2.16 -4.47
CA ILE A 58 15.61 -1.58 -3.18
C ILE A 58 16.92 -2.22 -2.72
N ILE A 59 17.03 -3.54 -2.72
CA ILE A 59 18.27 -4.25 -2.31
C ILE A 59 19.43 -3.84 -3.21
N GLU A 60 19.28 -3.93 -4.53
CA GLU A 60 20.31 -3.56 -5.50
C GLU A 60 20.74 -2.08 -5.35
N THR A 61 19.83 -1.19 -5.01
CA THR A 61 20.17 0.21 -4.77
C THR A 61 20.93 0.39 -3.46
N LEU A 62 20.51 -0.28 -2.39
CA LEU A 62 21.14 -0.18 -1.07
C LEU A 62 22.53 -0.84 -1.04
N GLU A 63 22.81 -1.84 -1.88
CA GLU A 63 24.14 -2.46 -2.03
C GLU A 63 25.22 -1.47 -2.45
N ASN A 64 24.87 -0.39 -3.14
CA ASN A 64 25.81 0.69 -3.45
C ASN A 64 26.20 1.55 -2.21
N PHE A 65 25.60 1.27 -1.05
CA PHE A 65 25.82 1.97 0.21
C PHE A 65 26.09 0.96 1.33
N PRO A 66 27.25 0.28 1.36
CA PRO A 66 27.55 -0.82 2.29
C PRO A 66 27.38 -0.44 3.77
N GLU A 67 27.70 0.81 4.11
CA GLU A 67 27.55 1.36 5.46
C GLU A 67 26.10 1.32 5.98
N TYR A 68 25.11 1.40 5.08
CA TYR A 68 23.68 1.34 5.42
C TYR A 68 23.11 -0.06 5.20
N PHE A 69 23.54 -0.71 4.12
CA PHE A 69 23.04 -2.03 3.71
C PHE A 69 23.10 -3.06 4.85
N ASN A 70 24.23 -3.12 5.55
CA ASN A 70 24.44 -4.07 6.64
C ASN A 70 23.56 -3.89 7.87
N ALA A 71 22.86 -2.74 7.98
CA ALA A 71 21.89 -2.50 9.04
C ALA A 71 20.53 -3.15 8.76
N PHE A 72 20.19 -3.44 7.50
CA PHE A 72 18.86 -3.90 7.13
C PHE A 72 18.73 -5.42 7.15
N ASN A 73 17.67 -5.90 7.80
CA ASN A 73 17.14 -7.24 7.63
C ASN A 73 15.97 -7.15 6.64
N PHE A 74 16.14 -7.66 5.42
CA PHE A 74 15.10 -7.62 4.39
C PHE A 74 14.08 -8.74 4.61
N MET A 75 12.81 -8.38 4.60
CA MET A 75 11.71 -9.30 4.87
C MET A 75 10.56 -9.07 3.90
N ILE A 76 9.86 -10.14 3.56
CA ILE A 76 8.62 -10.09 2.77
C ILE A 76 7.52 -10.83 3.52
N TYR A 77 6.37 -10.16 3.68
CA TYR A 77 5.13 -10.79 4.12
C TYR A 77 4.29 -11.15 2.92
N GLU A 78 4.13 -12.44 2.68
CA GLU A 78 3.36 -12.99 1.56
C GLU A 78 2.60 -14.24 2.01
N LYS A 79 1.34 -14.37 1.60
CA LYS A 79 0.49 -15.51 1.90
C LYS A 79 0.37 -16.50 0.75
N SER A 80 0.50 -16.01 -0.48
CA SER A 80 0.37 -16.82 -1.69
C SER A 80 1.62 -17.66 -1.91
N HIS A 81 1.50 -18.97 -1.83
CA HIS A 81 2.61 -19.88 -2.16
C HIS A 81 3.08 -19.70 -3.61
N PHE A 82 2.18 -19.38 -4.51
CA PHE A 82 2.52 -19.11 -5.91
C PHE A 82 3.45 -17.88 -6.01
N LEU A 83 3.08 -16.77 -5.36
CA LEU A 83 3.89 -15.54 -5.37
C LEU A 83 5.21 -15.72 -4.62
N ILE A 84 5.23 -16.43 -3.49
CA ILE A 84 6.48 -16.77 -2.79
C ILE A 84 7.46 -17.51 -3.71
N ASN A 85 6.97 -18.49 -4.49
CA ASN A 85 7.82 -19.22 -5.42
C ASN A 85 8.33 -18.33 -6.56
N GLN A 86 7.51 -17.40 -7.05
CA GLN A 86 7.91 -16.42 -8.05
C GLN A 86 8.95 -15.44 -7.49
N GLN A 87 8.72 -14.91 -6.30
CA GLN A 87 9.66 -14.02 -5.59
C GLN A 87 11.02 -14.71 -5.39
N LYS A 88 11.03 -15.97 -4.96
CA LYS A 88 12.28 -16.75 -4.78
C LYS A 88 13.07 -17.00 -6.06
N ARG A 89 12.45 -16.94 -7.23
CA ARG A 89 13.13 -16.99 -8.52
C ARG A 89 13.74 -15.65 -8.93
N ASN A 90 13.12 -14.55 -8.50
CA ASN A 90 13.48 -13.19 -8.89
C ASN A 90 14.44 -12.51 -7.91
N LEU A 91 14.56 -13.04 -6.69
CA LEU A 91 15.27 -12.43 -5.57
C LEU A 91 16.36 -13.35 -5.03
N ASP A 92 17.44 -12.77 -4.52
CA ASP A 92 18.45 -13.52 -3.77
C ASP A 92 17.87 -14.02 -2.44
N THR A 93 17.60 -15.33 -2.37
CA THR A 93 16.97 -15.95 -1.20
C THR A 93 17.84 -15.90 0.06
N LYS A 94 19.17 -15.70 -0.07
CA LYS A 94 20.09 -15.58 1.07
C LYS A 94 19.93 -14.25 1.80
N LYS A 95 19.42 -13.22 1.12
CA LYS A 95 19.26 -11.87 1.66
C LYS A 95 17.88 -11.63 2.26
N ILE A 96 16.87 -12.45 1.98
CA ILE A 96 15.48 -12.18 2.28
C ILE A 96 14.87 -13.27 3.16
N THR A 97 14.11 -12.83 4.17
CA THR A 97 13.31 -13.72 5.01
C THR A 97 11.83 -13.56 4.67
N TRP A 98 11.17 -14.65 4.24
CA TRP A 98 9.72 -14.69 4.04
C TRP A 98 9.01 -15.02 5.34
N ILE A 99 8.02 -14.21 5.69
CA ILE A 99 7.21 -14.40 6.89
C ILE A 99 5.72 -14.53 6.54
N LYS A 100 5.00 -15.34 7.32
CA LYS A 100 3.53 -15.50 7.20
C LYS A 100 2.76 -14.84 8.33
N ASN A 101 3.47 -14.34 9.34
CA ASN A 101 2.86 -13.72 10.51
C ASN A 101 3.64 -12.46 10.92
N ILE A 102 2.98 -11.31 10.85
CA ILE A 102 3.57 -10.02 11.22
C ILE A 102 3.87 -9.93 12.72
N LYS A 103 3.15 -10.67 13.58
CA LYS A 103 3.31 -10.59 15.02
C LYS A 103 4.64 -11.15 15.55
N ILE A 104 5.38 -11.90 14.72
CA ILE A 104 6.70 -12.44 15.13
C ILE A 104 7.79 -11.35 15.14
N ILE A 105 7.50 -10.16 14.63
CA ILE A 105 8.44 -9.05 14.56
C ILE A 105 8.39 -8.28 15.88
N ASN A 106 9.40 -8.47 16.72
CA ASN A 106 9.37 -7.89 18.06
C ASN A 106 10.72 -7.38 18.59
N LYS A 107 11.82 -7.51 17.82
CA LYS A 107 13.17 -7.24 18.35
C LYS A 107 13.75 -5.89 17.94
N TYR A 108 13.62 -5.51 16.67
CA TYR A 108 14.26 -4.33 16.09
C TYR A 108 13.24 -3.29 15.64
N PRO A 109 13.61 -2.01 15.51
CA PRO A 109 12.83 -1.05 14.76
C PRO A 109 12.45 -1.64 13.40
N THR A 110 11.23 -1.36 12.94
CA THR A 110 10.75 -1.95 11.68
C THR A 110 10.13 -0.89 10.79
N LEU A 111 10.64 -0.78 9.57
CA LEU A 111 10.01 -0.01 8.50
C LEU A 111 9.20 -0.95 7.63
N TYR A 112 7.88 -0.75 7.62
CA TYR A 112 6.95 -1.47 6.77
C TYR A 112 6.73 -0.70 5.47
N LEU A 113 6.75 -1.39 4.34
CA LEU A 113 6.34 -0.87 3.03
C LEU A 113 5.07 -1.57 2.60
N ALA A 114 4.03 -0.79 2.30
CA ALA A 114 2.74 -1.28 1.81
C ALA A 114 2.40 -0.51 0.53
N ASN A 115 2.83 -1.05 -0.61
CA ASN A 115 2.49 -0.52 -1.93
C ASN A 115 1.41 -1.38 -2.56
N GLU A 116 0.23 -0.81 -2.83
CA GLU A 116 -0.91 -1.54 -3.40
C GLU A 116 -1.19 -2.85 -2.61
N PHE A 117 -1.26 -2.71 -1.28
CA PHE A 117 -1.49 -3.83 -0.37
C PHE A 117 -2.89 -3.78 0.24
N PHE A 118 -3.32 -2.61 0.68
CA PHE A 118 -4.57 -2.48 1.43
C PHE A 118 -5.80 -2.46 0.52
N ASP A 119 -5.68 -2.02 -0.73
CA ASP A 119 -6.75 -2.00 -1.74
C ASP A 119 -7.23 -3.41 -2.14
N ALA A 120 -6.34 -4.41 -2.04
CA ALA A 120 -6.62 -5.81 -2.36
C ALA A 120 -7.21 -6.62 -1.17
N ILE A 121 -7.30 -6.02 0.03
CA ILE A 121 -7.81 -6.74 1.21
C ILE A 121 -9.35 -6.72 1.24
N PRO A 122 -10.02 -7.87 1.48
CA PRO A 122 -11.48 -7.94 1.48
C PRO A 122 -12.15 -6.88 2.35
N ILE A 123 -13.22 -6.27 1.84
CA ILE A 123 -13.98 -5.21 2.48
C ILE A 123 -15.36 -5.68 2.95
N LYS A 124 -15.99 -4.81 3.74
CA LYS A 124 -17.41 -4.81 4.07
C LYS A 124 -18.04 -3.49 3.69
N GLN A 125 -19.25 -3.55 3.17
CA GLN A 125 -20.05 -2.39 2.84
C GLN A 125 -21.33 -2.36 3.68
N TYR A 126 -21.68 -1.16 4.18
CA TYR A 126 -22.90 -0.92 4.92
C TYR A 126 -23.58 0.32 4.36
N PHE A 127 -24.91 0.24 4.27
CA PHE A 127 -25.73 1.32 3.74
C PHE A 127 -26.80 1.70 4.75
N LYS A 128 -27.03 3.00 4.95
CA LYS A 128 -28.07 3.52 5.80
C LYS A 128 -29.32 3.77 4.96
N LYS A 129 -30.43 3.12 5.33
CA LYS A 129 -31.76 3.28 4.70
C LYS A 129 -32.77 3.58 5.79
N LYS A 130 -33.49 4.69 5.70
CA LYS A 130 -34.48 5.11 6.71
C LYS A 130 -34.00 4.95 8.16
N GLU A 131 -32.83 5.54 8.47
CA GLU A 131 -32.15 5.48 9.78
C GLU A 131 -31.64 4.08 10.21
N GLU A 132 -31.83 3.04 9.43
CA GLU A 132 -31.38 1.69 9.73
C GLU A 132 -30.16 1.32 8.88
N TRP A 133 -29.27 0.47 9.43
CA TRP A 133 -28.09 0.01 8.74
C TRP A 133 -28.28 -1.40 8.14
N PHE A 134 -27.80 -1.57 6.92
CA PHE A 134 -27.81 -2.83 6.19
C PHE A 134 -26.38 -3.17 5.75
N GLU A 135 -25.97 -4.42 5.98
CA GLU A 135 -24.70 -4.96 5.47
C GLU A 135 -24.95 -5.61 4.11
N ARG A 136 -24.12 -5.28 3.12
CA ARG A 136 -24.19 -5.88 1.77
C ARG A 136 -23.44 -7.19 1.74
N TYR A 137 -24.09 -8.20 1.18
CA TYR A 137 -23.56 -9.54 0.93
C TYR A 137 -23.65 -9.86 -0.55
N VAL A 138 -22.87 -10.85 -1.00
CA VAL A 138 -23.03 -11.51 -2.28
C VAL A 138 -23.80 -12.82 -2.04
N GLU A 139 -24.93 -12.98 -2.71
CA GLU A 139 -25.72 -14.21 -2.74
C GLU A 139 -25.52 -14.88 -4.09
N LEU A 140 -25.08 -16.14 -4.09
CA LEU A 140 -25.01 -16.95 -5.29
C LEU A 140 -26.38 -17.59 -5.55
N ARG A 141 -26.96 -17.34 -6.72
CA ARG A 141 -28.17 -18.01 -7.22
C ARG A 141 -27.76 -19.13 -8.15
N LYS A 142 -28.72 -20.01 -8.47
CA LYS A 142 -28.51 -21.10 -9.44
C LYS A 142 -27.91 -20.54 -10.75
N LEU A 143 -26.98 -21.31 -11.40
CA LEU A 143 -26.37 -21.00 -12.69
C LEU A 143 -25.44 -19.77 -12.67
N GLU A 144 -24.54 -19.69 -11.68
CA GLU A 144 -23.44 -18.68 -11.64
C GLU A 144 -23.88 -17.21 -11.55
N ASN A 145 -25.17 -16.93 -11.33
CA ASN A 145 -25.62 -15.56 -11.12
C ASN A 145 -25.41 -15.12 -9.67
N ALA A 146 -24.49 -14.22 -9.47
CA ALA A 146 -24.30 -13.53 -8.20
C ALA A 146 -25.13 -12.26 -8.15
N ILE A 147 -25.71 -11.95 -6.99
CA ILE A 147 -26.44 -10.70 -6.75
C ILE A 147 -26.01 -10.08 -5.42
N PHE A 148 -26.13 -8.77 -5.31
CA PHE A 148 -26.04 -8.10 -4.02
C PHE A 148 -27.35 -8.28 -3.24
N LYS A 149 -27.20 -8.59 -1.94
CA LYS A 149 -28.30 -8.71 -0.98
C LYS A 149 -27.96 -7.95 0.29
N ASP A 150 -28.81 -7.02 0.66
CA ASP A 150 -28.64 -6.21 1.85
C ASP A 150 -29.40 -6.85 3.02
N LYS A 151 -28.73 -7.07 4.16
CA LYS A 151 -29.31 -7.60 5.41
C LYS A 151 -29.24 -6.56 6.51
N LYS A 152 -30.33 -6.34 7.22
CA LYS A 152 -30.37 -5.45 8.39
C LYS A 152 -29.31 -5.84 9.41
N THR A 153 -28.57 -4.88 9.91
CA THR A 153 -27.48 -5.08 10.85
C THR A 153 -27.43 -4.01 11.95
N ASN A 154 -26.80 -4.34 13.05
CA ASN A 154 -26.54 -3.41 14.12
C ASN A 154 -25.11 -2.86 14.00
N ILE A 155 -24.95 -1.67 13.45
CA ILE A 155 -23.64 -1.04 13.24
C ILE A 155 -22.86 -0.84 14.55
N LYS A 156 -23.54 -0.63 15.69
CA LYS A 156 -22.87 -0.49 16.99
C LYS A 156 -22.14 -1.78 17.43
N ARG A 157 -22.65 -2.95 17.02
CA ARG A 157 -21.93 -4.23 17.25
C ARG A 157 -20.64 -4.29 16.43
N VAL A 158 -20.65 -3.77 15.20
CA VAL A 158 -19.45 -3.68 14.34
C VAL A 158 -18.42 -2.75 14.97
N GLU A 159 -18.84 -1.56 15.41
CA GLU A 159 -17.99 -0.58 16.10
C GLU A 159 -17.39 -1.11 17.39
N LYS A 160 -18.20 -1.86 18.18
CA LYS A 160 -17.72 -2.52 19.40
C LYS A 160 -16.59 -3.51 19.11
N LYS A 161 -16.72 -4.35 18.06
CA LYS A 161 -15.66 -5.28 17.64
C LYS A 161 -14.40 -4.54 17.16
N LEU A 162 -14.56 -3.48 16.39
CA LEU A 162 -13.46 -2.63 15.93
C LEU A 162 -12.81 -1.84 17.07
N LYS A 163 -13.53 -1.62 18.17
CA LYS A 163 -13.19 -0.66 19.24
C LYS A 163 -12.97 0.75 18.65
N PHE A 164 -13.76 1.10 17.64
CA PHE A 164 -13.58 2.31 16.86
C PHE A 164 -14.88 2.72 16.16
N GLU A 165 -15.27 4.00 16.29
CA GLU A 165 -16.49 4.54 15.69
C GLU A 165 -16.26 4.88 14.23
N ILE A 166 -17.04 4.25 13.33
CA ILE A 166 -16.96 4.44 11.87
C ILE A 166 -18.23 5.02 11.27
N SER A 167 -19.37 4.96 11.98
CA SER A 167 -20.70 5.32 11.42
C SER A 167 -21.08 6.78 11.60
N LYS A 168 -20.36 7.55 12.42
CA LYS A 168 -20.71 8.94 12.70
C LYS A 168 -20.71 9.78 11.43
N ASN A 169 -21.87 10.41 11.15
CA ASN A 169 -22.09 11.23 9.97
C ASN A 169 -21.88 10.49 8.62
N GLN A 170 -22.08 9.18 8.58
CA GLN A 170 -21.99 8.37 7.36
C GLN A 170 -23.37 7.88 6.93
N ASN A 171 -23.58 7.77 5.61
CA ASN A 171 -24.69 7.06 4.99
C ASN A 171 -24.21 5.76 4.32
N ILE A 172 -22.94 5.72 3.97
CA ILE A 172 -22.24 4.55 3.43
C ILE A 172 -21.02 4.32 4.29
N ILE A 173 -20.71 3.07 4.59
CA ILE A 173 -19.47 2.65 5.23
C ILE A 173 -18.86 1.58 4.34
N GLU A 174 -17.66 1.84 3.87
CA GLU A 174 -16.82 0.90 3.14
C GLU A 174 -15.47 0.81 3.85
N TYR A 175 -15.14 -0.36 4.36
CA TYR A 175 -13.88 -0.57 5.07
C TYR A 175 -13.48 -2.03 5.08
N SER A 176 -12.20 -2.30 5.27
CA SER A 176 -11.65 -3.65 5.44
C SER A 176 -11.40 -3.95 6.92
N PRO A 177 -12.13 -4.87 7.57
CA PRO A 177 -11.82 -5.30 8.94
C PRO A 177 -10.40 -5.82 9.10
N ALA A 178 -9.93 -6.60 8.12
CA ALA A 178 -8.58 -7.16 8.14
C ALA A 178 -7.49 -6.08 8.01
N SER A 179 -7.72 -5.02 7.23
CA SER A 179 -6.81 -3.88 7.15
C SER A 179 -6.61 -3.22 8.51
N PHE A 180 -7.69 -3.07 9.32
CA PHE A 180 -7.59 -2.53 10.67
C PHE A 180 -6.87 -3.49 11.63
N ASP A 181 -6.98 -4.80 11.43
CA ASP A 181 -6.23 -5.78 12.23
C ASP A 181 -4.74 -5.75 11.87
N TYR A 182 -4.37 -5.62 10.58
CA TYR A 182 -3.00 -5.35 10.16
C TYR A 182 -2.46 -4.07 10.78
N LEU A 183 -3.16 -2.96 10.60
CA LEU A 183 -2.76 -1.67 11.15
C LEU A 183 -2.59 -1.75 12.67
N ARG A 184 -3.53 -2.34 13.40
CA ARG A 184 -3.45 -2.48 14.87
C ARG A 184 -2.17 -3.20 15.30
N ASN A 185 -1.83 -4.30 14.65
CA ASN A 185 -0.62 -5.07 14.97
C ASN A 185 0.64 -4.27 14.63
N ILE A 186 0.72 -3.70 13.42
CA ILE A 186 1.87 -2.91 12.97
C ILE A 186 2.07 -1.68 13.86
N LEU A 187 1.02 -0.91 14.12
CA LEU A 187 1.10 0.30 14.94
C LEU A 187 1.46 -0.01 16.40
N SER A 188 1.03 -1.15 16.93
CA SER A 188 1.46 -1.62 18.25
C SER A 188 2.96 -1.93 18.29
N ILE A 189 3.49 -2.57 17.24
CA ILE A 189 4.92 -2.88 17.13
C ILE A 189 5.74 -1.58 17.00
N ILE A 190 5.34 -0.65 16.12
CA ILE A 190 6.01 0.64 15.96
C ILE A 190 5.98 1.45 17.27
N SER A 191 4.86 1.43 17.99
CA SER A 191 4.74 2.13 19.27
C SER A 191 5.70 1.58 20.33
N LYS A 192 6.05 0.28 20.26
CA LYS A 192 6.95 -0.40 21.21
C LYS A 192 8.42 -0.30 20.80
N ASN A 193 8.71 -0.61 19.54
CA ASN A 193 10.08 -0.88 19.07
C ASN A 193 10.65 0.22 18.17
N ASP A 194 9.86 1.27 17.86
CA ASP A 194 10.16 2.29 16.86
C ASP A 194 10.03 1.79 15.41
N GLY A 195 10.33 2.67 14.43
CA GLY A 195 10.14 2.44 13.01
C GLY A 195 8.97 3.23 12.42
N GLY A 196 8.39 2.70 11.37
CA GLY A 196 7.26 3.33 10.68
C GLY A 196 6.59 2.43 9.66
N ILE A 197 5.50 2.91 9.07
CA ILE A 197 4.90 2.31 7.88
C ILE A 197 4.66 3.36 6.81
N LEU A 198 5.18 3.10 5.60
CA LEU A 198 4.89 3.84 4.38
C LEU A 198 3.81 3.09 3.60
N ILE A 199 2.65 3.71 3.42
CA ILE A 199 1.52 3.18 2.66
C ILE A 199 1.41 4.00 1.38
N ILE A 200 1.43 3.34 0.22
CA ILE A 200 1.24 3.94 -1.11
C ILE A 200 0.11 3.17 -1.78
N ASP A 201 -1.06 3.80 -1.96
CA ASP A 201 -2.23 3.06 -2.39
C ASP A 201 -3.30 3.98 -3.02
N TYR A 202 -4.23 3.41 -3.77
CA TYR A 202 -5.41 4.13 -4.27
C TYR A 202 -6.23 4.69 -3.11
N GLY A 203 -6.68 5.93 -3.23
CA GLY A 203 -7.54 6.41 -2.18
C GLY A 203 -7.87 7.89 -2.21
N TYR A 204 -8.62 8.28 -1.20
CA TYR A 204 -9.17 9.61 -1.05
C TYR A 204 -9.04 10.13 0.38
N LEU A 205 -9.27 11.45 0.53
CA LEU A 205 -9.11 12.17 1.80
C LEU A 205 -10.43 12.81 2.27
N ASP A 206 -11.58 12.30 1.85
CA ASP A 206 -12.86 12.84 2.27
C ASP A 206 -13.27 12.33 3.67
N LEU A 207 -14.04 13.13 4.38
CA LEU A 207 -14.62 12.73 5.66
C LEU A 207 -15.77 11.74 5.47
N LYS A 208 -16.52 11.88 4.36
CA LYS A 208 -17.58 10.96 3.97
C LYS A 208 -16.99 9.77 3.25
N MET A 209 -17.42 8.57 3.63
CA MET A 209 -17.06 7.35 2.92
C MET A 209 -17.84 7.24 1.62
N LYS A 210 -17.27 6.57 0.64
CA LYS A 210 -17.82 6.37 -0.71
C LYS A 210 -17.93 4.88 -0.98
N GLU A 211 -18.80 4.51 -1.89
CA GLU A 211 -18.81 3.20 -2.50
C GLU A 211 -17.77 3.20 -3.64
N THR A 212 -16.69 2.47 -3.46
CA THR A 212 -15.56 2.49 -4.40
C THR A 212 -15.15 1.11 -4.87
N LEU A 213 -15.83 0.06 -4.42
CA LEU A 213 -15.59 -1.31 -4.86
C LEU A 213 -15.72 -1.40 -6.37
N GLN A 214 -14.69 -1.90 -7.02
CA GLN A 214 -14.59 -2.02 -8.47
C GLN A 214 -13.94 -3.33 -8.87
N ALA A 215 -14.25 -3.79 -10.07
CA ALA A 215 -13.57 -4.90 -10.71
C ALA A 215 -12.89 -4.43 -12.00
N VAL A 216 -11.68 -4.93 -12.25
CA VAL A 216 -10.92 -4.66 -13.48
C VAL A 216 -10.55 -5.99 -14.12
N LYS A 217 -10.78 -6.09 -15.44
CA LYS A 217 -10.37 -7.23 -16.26
C LYS A 217 -9.78 -6.70 -17.58
N ASN A 218 -8.59 -7.16 -17.95
CA ASN A 218 -7.89 -6.70 -19.16
C ASN A 218 -7.80 -5.15 -19.22
N HIS A 219 -7.46 -4.51 -18.11
CA HIS A 219 -7.34 -3.05 -17.95
C HIS A 219 -8.65 -2.25 -18.18
N LYS A 220 -9.81 -2.89 -18.15
CA LYS A 220 -11.12 -2.24 -18.28
C LYS A 220 -12.00 -2.53 -17.07
N PHE A 221 -12.80 -1.54 -16.68
CA PHE A 221 -13.80 -1.74 -15.63
C PHE A 221 -14.79 -2.84 -16.05
N SER A 222 -15.10 -3.70 -15.10
CA SER A 222 -16.04 -4.80 -15.22
C SER A 222 -17.05 -4.73 -14.07
N ASP A 223 -18.18 -5.40 -14.24
CA ASP A 223 -19.13 -5.61 -13.15
C ASP A 223 -18.48 -6.52 -12.08
N VAL A 224 -18.57 -6.10 -10.81
CA VAL A 224 -17.99 -6.82 -9.67
C VAL A 224 -18.55 -8.24 -9.51
N LEU A 225 -19.79 -8.47 -9.95
CA LEU A 225 -20.47 -9.75 -9.85
C LEU A 225 -20.33 -10.61 -11.11
N LYS A 226 -19.70 -10.08 -12.17
CA LYS A 226 -19.38 -10.84 -13.39
C LYS A 226 -17.91 -11.29 -13.37
N ASN A 227 -17.66 -12.41 -14.05
CA ASN A 227 -16.31 -12.98 -14.15
C ASN A 227 -15.64 -13.22 -12.77
N ILE A 228 -16.41 -13.78 -11.83
CA ILE A 228 -15.95 -14.10 -10.47
C ILE A 228 -14.73 -15.02 -10.54
N GLY A 229 -13.63 -14.58 -9.93
CA GLY A 229 -12.34 -15.30 -9.95
C GLY A 229 -11.41 -14.96 -11.13
N ASP A 230 -11.90 -14.22 -12.15
CA ASP A 230 -11.14 -13.80 -13.33
C ASP A 230 -10.90 -12.29 -13.39
N SER A 231 -11.54 -11.52 -12.52
CA SER A 231 -11.38 -10.08 -12.42
C SER A 231 -10.69 -9.72 -11.12
N ASP A 232 -9.85 -8.70 -11.17
CA ASP A 232 -9.27 -8.13 -9.97
C ASP A 232 -10.26 -7.20 -9.30
N ILE A 233 -10.47 -7.41 -8.01
CA ILE A 233 -11.41 -6.64 -7.20
C ILE A 233 -10.61 -5.76 -6.26
N THR A 234 -10.80 -4.45 -6.39
CA THR A 234 -10.13 -3.43 -5.57
C THR A 234 -11.12 -2.40 -5.04
N TYR A 235 -10.67 -1.59 -4.10
CA TYR A 235 -11.42 -0.45 -3.58
C TYR A 235 -10.47 0.70 -3.23
N ASN A 236 -10.99 1.91 -3.15
CA ASN A 236 -10.19 3.07 -2.79
C ASN A 236 -10.16 3.28 -1.26
N ILE A 237 -8.97 3.33 -0.69
CA ILE A 237 -8.78 3.49 0.75
C ILE A 237 -9.21 4.90 1.20
N ASN A 238 -10.01 4.97 2.25
CA ASN A 238 -10.23 6.24 2.96
C ASN A 238 -9.05 6.51 3.92
N PHE A 239 -8.08 7.31 3.47
CA PHE A 239 -6.91 7.65 4.27
C PHE A 239 -7.23 8.54 5.48
N LYS A 240 -8.35 9.30 5.46
CA LYS A 240 -8.84 10.01 6.66
C LYS A 240 -9.26 9.03 7.75
N LEU A 241 -9.87 7.90 7.37
CA LEU A 241 -10.23 6.84 8.30
C LEU A 241 -8.99 6.18 8.90
N PHE A 242 -7.96 5.89 8.09
CA PHE A 242 -6.67 5.37 8.58
C PHE A 242 -5.99 6.35 9.54
N LYS A 243 -5.98 7.65 9.21
CA LYS A 243 -5.49 8.71 10.09
C LYS A 243 -6.26 8.76 11.41
N LYS A 244 -7.60 8.73 11.36
CA LYS A 244 -8.45 8.71 12.55
C LYS A 244 -8.16 7.49 13.44
N PHE A 245 -7.93 6.32 12.82
CA PHE A 245 -7.54 5.11 13.54
C PHE A 245 -6.15 5.24 14.18
N THR A 246 -5.15 5.76 13.44
CA THR A 246 -3.80 6.01 13.95
C THR A 246 -3.80 6.91 15.18
N ASN A 247 -4.65 7.91 15.23
CA ASN A 247 -4.76 8.85 16.36
C ASN A 247 -5.13 8.18 17.71
N LYS A 248 -5.62 6.92 17.69
CA LYS A 248 -5.83 6.13 18.90
C LYS A 248 -4.53 5.68 19.56
N PHE A 249 -3.43 5.67 18.82
CA PHE A 249 -2.10 5.33 19.32
C PHE A 249 -1.37 6.61 19.74
N LYS A 250 -1.43 6.94 21.04
CA LYS A 250 -0.94 8.21 21.59
C LYS A 250 0.50 8.56 21.20
N LYS A 251 1.36 7.55 21.02
CA LYS A 251 2.78 7.69 20.65
C LYS A 251 3.02 7.89 19.16
N LEU A 252 1.99 7.75 18.31
CA LEU A 252 2.15 7.79 16.86
C LEU A 252 1.55 9.06 16.25
N SER A 253 2.09 9.42 15.09
CA SER A 253 1.57 10.46 14.21
C SER A 253 1.58 10.00 12.77
N SER A 254 0.76 10.61 11.94
CA SER A 254 0.70 10.33 10.51
C SER A 254 0.75 11.61 9.69
N ILE A 255 1.43 11.52 8.54
CA ILE A 255 1.42 12.54 7.49
C ILE A 255 0.97 11.91 6.19
N ILE A 256 0.27 12.68 5.36
CA ILE A 256 -0.32 12.18 4.11
C ILE A 256 -0.09 13.22 3.02
N THR A 257 0.26 12.75 1.84
CA THR A 257 0.34 13.54 0.60
C THR A 257 -0.18 12.70 -0.58
N ASN A 258 -0.21 13.24 -1.79
CA ASN A 258 -0.42 12.45 -3.00
C ASN A 258 0.91 11.94 -3.57
N GLN A 259 0.84 10.93 -4.43
CA GLN A 259 2.04 10.30 -5.03
C GLN A 259 2.84 11.28 -5.88
N LYS A 260 2.19 12.17 -6.63
CA LYS A 260 2.86 13.20 -7.41
C LYS A 260 3.80 14.01 -6.53
N LYS A 261 3.26 14.65 -5.47
CA LYS A 261 4.04 15.48 -4.56
C LYS A 261 5.17 14.68 -3.91
N PHE A 262 4.85 13.48 -3.41
CA PHE A 262 5.84 12.62 -2.77
C PHE A 262 7.03 12.33 -3.67
N LEU A 263 6.79 11.83 -4.89
CA LEU A 263 7.86 11.46 -5.82
C LEU A 263 8.60 12.68 -6.36
N THR A 264 7.90 13.80 -6.61
CA THR A 264 8.54 15.03 -7.07
C THR A 264 9.46 15.62 -5.99
N ASN A 265 9.01 15.65 -4.73
CA ASN A 265 9.83 16.12 -3.59
C ASN A 265 11.04 15.21 -3.33
N LEU A 266 10.99 13.96 -3.76
CA LEU A 266 12.11 13.02 -3.69
C LEU A 266 13.03 13.05 -4.91
N GLY A 267 12.76 13.93 -5.89
CA GLY A 267 13.65 14.15 -7.03
C GLY A 267 13.47 13.14 -8.17
N ILE A 268 12.27 12.58 -8.39
CA ILE A 268 12.04 11.62 -9.48
C ILE A 268 12.36 12.22 -10.87
N LEU A 269 12.08 13.50 -11.08
CA LEU A 269 12.38 14.19 -12.34
C LEU A 269 13.88 14.39 -12.54
N GLN A 270 14.60 14.79 -11.49
CA GLN A 270 16.06 14.94 -11.51
C GLN A 270 16.76 13.61 -11.76
N ARG A 271 16.27 12.52 -11.14
CA ARG A 271 16.80 11.17 -11.40
C ARG A 271 16.57 10.76 -12.86
N ALA A 272 15.39 11.05 -13.42
CA ALA A 272 15.10 10.78 -14.81
C ALA A 272 15.99 11.57 -15.77
N GLU A 273 16.21 12.84 -15.48
CA GLU A 273 17.10 13.69 -16.27
C GLU A 273 18.52 13.11 -16.34
N ILE A 274 19.09 12.74 -15.17
CA ILE A 274 20.42 12.11 -15.10
C ILE A 274 20.47 10.85 -15.95
N LEU A 275 19.49 9.95 -15.83
CA LEU A 275 19.46 8.69 -16.57
C LEU A 275 19.21 8.90 -18.08
N SER A 276 18.59 10.01 -18.45
CA SER A 276 18.26 10.30 -19.86
C SER A 276 19.39 10.95 -20.66
N LYS A 277 20.50 11.38 -20.02
CA LYS A 277 21.56 12.13 -20.69
C LYS A 277 22.21 11.38 -21.86
N ASN A 278 22.43 10.07 -21.70
CA ASN A 278 23.22 9.27 -22.64
C ASN A 278 22.40 8.14 -23.28
N ILE A 279 21.10 8.28 -23.41
CA ILE A 279 20.24 7.27 -24.07
C ILE A 279 19.57 7.83 -25.34
N PRO A 280 19.27 6.98 -26.34
CA PRO A 280 18.56 7.38 -27.55
C PRO A 280 17.20 8.04 -27.27
N PHE A 281 16.78 8.93 -28.17
CA PHE A 281 15.54 9.70 -28.01
C PHE A 281 14.30 8.82 -27.74
N SER A 282 14.17 7.69 -28.44
CA SER A 282 13.05 6.77 -28.22
C SER A 282 13.00 6.20 -26.79
N LYS A 283 14.14 5.82 -26.23
CA LYS A 283 14.25 5.36 -24.83
C LYS A 283 14.01 6.49 -23.83
N LYS A 284 14.43 7.72 -24.18
CA LYS A 284 14.17 8.90 -23.40
C LYS A 284 12.66 9.20 -23.34
N ALA A 285 11.98 9.15 -24.47
CA ALA A 285 10.53 9.35 -24.57
C ALA A 285 9.76 8.31 -23.75
N ASP A 286 10.12 7.02 -23.83
CA ASP A 286 9.52 5.95 -23.04
C ASP A 286 9.73 6.16 -21.53
N LEU A 287 10.94 6.56 -21.12
CA LEU A 287 11.25 6.86 -19.72
C LEU A 287 10.34 7.97 -19.17
N TYR A 288 10.24 9.10 -19.88
CA TYR A 288 9.39 10.21 -19.44
C TYR A 288 7.91 9.87 -19.50
N TYR A 289 7.45 9.06 -20.45
CA TYR A 289 6.09 8.56 -20.50
C TYR A 289 5.75 7.72 -19.24
N ARG A 290 6.64 6.82 -18.84
CA ARG A 290 6.49 6.00 -17.63
C ARG A 290 6.44 6.86 -16.37
N ILE A 291 7.32 7.86 -16.25
CA ILE A 291 7.30 8.80 -15.13
C ILE A 291 6.01 9.61 -15.12
N LYS A 292 5.58 10.10 -16.29
CA LYS A 292 4.31 10.80 -16.41
C LYS A 292 3.15 9.98 -15.85
N ARG A 293 3.09 8.66 -16.12
CA ARG A 293 2.06 7.79 -15.51
C ARG A 293 2.05 7.85 -13.99
N LEU A 294 3.20 7.93 -13.34
CA LEU A 294 3.30 7.95 -11.88
C LEU A 294 2.90 9.31 -11.27
N ILE A 295 3.17 10.44 -11.97
CA ILE A 295 3.02 11.78 -11.39
C ILE A 295 1.91 12.62 -12.02
N ASP A 296 1.33 12.23 -13.15
CA ASP A 296 0.25 12.97 -13.79
C ASP A 296 -1.02 12.93 -12.91
N LYS A 297 -1.67 14.10 -12.78
CA LYS A 297 -2.90 14.26 -11.98
C LYS A 297 -4.05 13.37 -12.43
N LYS A 298 -4.17 13.17 -13.76
CA LYS A 298 -5.23 12.37 -14.38
C LYS A 298 -4.95 10.86 -14.35
N GLN A 299 -3.76 10.46 -13.88
CA GLN A 299 -3.35 9.06 -13.74
C GLN A 299 -3.08 8.73 -12.26
N MET A 300 -1.91 8.19 -11.93
CA MET A 300 -1.60 7.75 -10.57
C MET A 300 -1.27 8.90 -9.61
N GLY A 301 -0.85 10.07 -10.13
CA GLY A 301 -0.26 11.12 -9.32
C GLY A 301 -1.17 11.70 -8.22
N GLU A 302 -2.46 11.87 -8.49
CA GLU A 302 -3.45 12.31 -7.49
C GLU A 302 -4.33 11.18 -6.97
N LEU A 303 -4.54 10.12 -7.76
CA LEU A 303 -5.33 8.96 -7.35
C LEU A 303 -4.67 8.24 -6.17
N PHE A 304 -3.35 8.03 -6.24
CA PHE A 304 -2.58 7.43 -5.17
C PHE A 304 -2.30 8.43 -4.05
N LYS A 305 -2.43 7.95 -2.83
CA LYS A 305 -2.01 8.66 -1.61
C LYS A 305 -0.82 7.96 -1.00
N VAL A 306 0.04 8.77 -0.41
CA VAL A 306 1.18 8.29 0.35
C VAL A 306 0.99 8.71 1.80
N MET A 307 1.02 7.73 2.70
CA MET A 307 0.87 7.95 4.13
C MET A 307 2.05 7.36 4.87
N LEU A 308 2.72 8.17 5.67
CA LEU A 308 3.71 7.70 6.64
C LEU A 308 3.12 7.77 8.04
N ILE A 309 3.20 6.65 8.77
CA ILE A 309 2.89 6.59 10.19
C ILE A 309 4.18 6.26 10.94
N LYS A 310 4.52 7.04 11.95
CA LYS A 310 5.75 6.95 12.73
C LYS A 310 5.56 7.47 14.15
N ARG A 311 6.56 7.39 15.00
CA ARG A 311 6.51 8.01 16.33
C ARG A 311 6.38 9.54 16.22
N LYS A 312 5.70 10.15 17.18
CA LYS A 312 5.48 11.62 17.23
C LYS A 312 6.78 12.39 17.42
N GLU A 313 7.70 11.82 18.17
CA GLU A 313 9.01 12.40 18.46
C GLU A 313 9.87 12.51 17.19
N ASN A 314 9.71 11.58 16.26
CA ASN A 314 10.39 11.65 14.98
C ASN A 314 9.79 12.77 14.11
N LYS A 315 10.61 13.79 13.78
CA LYS A 315 10.21 14.96 12.97
C LYS A 315 10.39 14.77 11.46
N PHE A 316 10.72 13.57 11.02
CA PHE A 316 10.95 13.25 9.61
C PHE A 316 9.74 13.58 8.73
N LYS A 317 9.98 14.30 7.63
CA LYS A 317 8.97 14.75 6.66
C LYS A 317 9.44 14.67 5.21
N THR A 318 10.62 14.08 4.94
CA THR A 318 11.16 13.98 3.57
C THR A 318 10.15 13.34 2.64
N GLY A 319 9.87 13.97 1.51
CA GLY A 319 8.83 13.60 0.55
C GLY A 319 7.43 14.15 0.88
N PHE A 320 7.21 14.64 2.10
CA PHE A 320 5.91 15.16 2.57
C PHE A 320 5.92 16.68 2.82
N GLN A 321 6.93 17.38 2.34
CA GLN A 321 7.02 18.84 2.45
C GLN A 321 5.81 19.46 1.74
N ILE A 322 5.27 20.53 2.32
CA ILE A 322 4.29 21.42 1.71
C ILE A 322 5.13 22.55 1.09
N ASP A 323 4.96 22.78 -0.20
CA ASP A 323 5.53 23.94 -0.89
C ASP A 323 4.95 25.24 -0.32
#